data_20b008081dc41fc148a590d57f2be866
#
_entry.id   20b008081dc41fc148a590d57f2be866
#
_cell.length_a   1.000
_cell.length_b   1.000
_cell.length_c   1.000
_cell.angle_alpha   90.00
_cell.angle_beta   90.00
_cell.angle_gamma   90.00
#
_symmetry.space_group_name_H-M   'P 1'
#
loop_
_entity.id
_entity.type
_entity.pdbx_description
1 polymer ?
#
loop_
_entity_poly.entity_id
_entity_poly.type
_entity_poly.pdbx_seq_one_letter_code
_entity_poly.pdbx_strand_id
1 'polypeptide(L)'
;MFNTAFNLHSQGKLEEAEKIYKEILTNEPENAQVLNLLGLIKISQNNLDEAEKLITEALSIKKDAYFYENLARVYEYKKDYETEIKVLEKACKDVNCEFEIYFILALAYKKNIEYEKSEKAYLKALELNPKSEKTCFNLASLYLFLNNPQKAIEYFKKCLEINPNDKEVLYFLSLGYFRVKDYETGTKFFENRLCRGTAITSQEVTYPHLLKKAPLWKGEDISDKTLYTYYEAGFGDMIMFARYIPELQKRCKKLLIKPQKELSQLFRDNFPDADVMDLFYEEGNTDFDVHLPFLSIPYVLGLKNDKIFMHHDKYLSATPDKIKYFKQKYFNNDKFKIAIKWQGNTYYETDRVINVEAFSPLFDLPNTKIYSAQTFEGAEEFIKLADKYDITDLSKDFKDFSYTAGALENVDLVISSDSSLAHLAGAMGKPCIILLPYNYNWRWHMDLTHCDWYDSVKLFRLGEKESWKELMDKVAKTIRV
;
A
#
# COMPACT_ATOMS: atom_id res chain seq x y z
N MET A 1 -31.32 -35.39 15.81
CA MET A 1 -31.37 -33.93 16.00
C MET A 1 -30.05 -33.25 15.70
N PHE A 2 -28.92 -33.66 16.32
CA PHE A 2 -27.61 -33.02 16.10
C PHE A 2 -27.22 -32.98 14.62
N ASN A 3 -27.20 -34.11 13.90
CA ASN A 3 -26.80 -34.14 12.48
C ASN A 3 -27.72 -33.26 11.59
N THR A 4 -29.00 -33.15 11.93
CA THR A 4 -29.92 -32.28 11.21
C THR A 4 -29.57 -30.81 11.42
N ALA A 5 -29.30 -30.40 12.66
CA ALA A 5 -28.88 -29.03 12.98
C ALA A 5 -27.55 -28.69 12.33
N PHE A 6 -26.56 -29.60 12.37
CA PHE A 6 -25.26 -29.42 11.76
C PHE A 6 -25.33 -29.26 10.22
N ASN A 7 -26.17 -30.08 9.56
CA ASN A 7 -26.41 -29.97 8.13
C ASN A 7 -27.08 -28.61 7.76
N LEU A 8 -28.03 -28.16 8.53
CA LEU A 8 -28.68 -26.85 8.33
C LEU A 8 -27.68 -25.72 8.54
N HIS A 9 -26.87 -25.81 9.57
CA HIS A 9 -25.78 -24.86 9.83
C HIS A 9 -24.82 -24.79 8.63
N SER A 10 -24.33 -25.93 8.13
CA SER A 10 -23.46 -26.03 6.97
C SER A 10 -24.07 -25.47 5.67
N GLN A 11 -25.42 -25.51 5.56
CA GLN A 11 -26.17 -24.93 4.44
C GLN A 11 -26.45 -23.43 4.60
N GLY A 12 -25.98 -22.79 5.68
CA GLY A 12 -26.26 -21.38 5.99
C GLY A 12 -27.66 -21.10 6.51
N LYS A 13 -28.47 -22.13 6.83
CA LYS A 13 -29.80 -22.00 7.42
C LYS A 13 -29.70 -21.83 8.93
N LEU A 14 -29.12 -20.68 9.32
CA LEU A 14 -28.69 -20.44 10.69
C LEU A 14 -29.83 -20.40 11.71
N GLU A 15 -30.98 -19.83 11.36
CA GLU A 15 -32.15 -19.74 12.27
C GLU A 15 -32.75 -21.11 12.57
N GLU A 16 -32.85 -21.97 11.55
CA GLU A 16 -33.36 -23.34 11.72
C GLU A 16 -32.37 -24.18 12.56
N ALA A 17 -31.07 -24.05 12.30
CA ALA A 17 -30.02 -24.71 13.06
C ALA A 17 -30.03 -24.28 14.53
N GLU A 18 -30.12 -22.96 14.79
CA GLU A 18 -30.14 -22.37 16.12
C GLU A 18 -31.29 -22.92 16.96
N LYS A 19 -32.49 -23.03 16.36
CA LYS A 19 -33.67 -23.59 17.04
C LYS A 19 -33.44 -25.03 17.53
N ILE A 20 -32.87 -25.87 16.67
CA ILE A 20 -32.58 -27.26 17.00
C ILE A 20 -31.45 -27.36 18.03
N TYR A 21 -30.41 -26.53 17.93
CA TYR A 21 -29.36 -26.52 18.94
C TYR A 21 -29.88 -26.11 20.32
N LYS A 22 -30.76 -25.14 20.42
CA LYS A 22 -31.43 -24.75 21.67
C LYS A 22 -32.29 -25.87 22.25
N GLU A 23 -32.99 -26.61 21.40
CA GLU A 23 -33.76 -27.77 21.81
C GLU A 23 -32.87 -28.89 22.37
N ILE A 24 -31.69 -29.15 21.73
CA ILE A 24 -30.74 -30.11 22.25
C ILE A 24 -30.22 -29.66 23.61
N LEU A 25 -29.86 -28.37 23.79
CA LEU A 25 -29.36 -27.84 25.06
C LEU A 25 -30.43 -27.85 26.18
N THR A 26 -31.72 -27.87 25.85
CA THR A 26 -32.77 -28.04 26.85
C THR A 26 -32.70 -29.43 27.49
N ASN A 27 -32.33 -30.46 26.73
CA ASN A 27 -32.22 -31.85 27.21
C ASN A 27 -30.76 -32.19 27.67
N GLU A 28 -29.77 -31.54 27.09
CA GLU A 28 -28.34 -31.77 27.32
C GLU A 28 -27.65 -30.43 27.57
N PRO A 29 -27.86 -29.79 28.72
CA PRO A 29 -27.28 -28.43 28.97
C PRO A 29 -25.76 -28.36 28.89
N GLU A 30 -25.07 -29.45 29.23
CA GLU A 30 -23.61 -29.55 29.22
C GLU A 30 -23.06 -30.10 27.88
N ASN A 31 -23.79 -30.01 26.78
CA ASN A 31 -23.28 -30.43 25.48
C ASN A 31 -22.34 -29.34 24.91
N ALA A 32 -21.02 -29.45 25.26
CA ALA A 32 -20.01 -28.47 24.88
C ALA A 32 -19.90 -28.24 23.37
N GLN A 33 -20.13 -29.28 22.56
CA GLN A 33 -20.06 -29.18 21.11
C GLN A 33 -21.23 -28.32 20.57
N VAL A 34 -22.43 -28.52 21.09
CA VAL A 34 -23.62 -27.73 20.69
C VAL A 34 -23.49 -26.29 21.15
N LEU A 35 -23.01 -26.05 22.38
CA LEU A 35 -22.73 -24.71 22.87
C LEU A 35 -21.73 -23.96 21.95
N ASN A 36 -20.65 -24.59 21.58
CA ASN A 36 -19.67 -23.99 20.65
C ASN A 36 -20.28 -23.72 19.26
N LEU A 37 -21.05 -24.65 18.69
CA LEU A 37 -21.69 -24.46 17.39
C LEU A 37 -22.76 -23.35 17.43
N LEU A 38 -23.47 -23.23 18.52
CA LEU A 38 -24.43 -22.13 18.73
C LEU A 38 -23.63 -20.78 18.84
N GLY A 39 -22.50 -20.79 19.52
CA GLY A 39 -21.58 -19.64 19.57
C GLY A 39 -21.11 -19.19 18.17
N LEU A 40 -20.79 -20.12 17.26
CA LEU A 40 -20.44 -19.80 15.86
C LEU A 40 -21.63 -19.14 15.11
N ILE A 41 -22.86 -19.59 15.34
CA ILE A 41 -24.04 -18.91 14.79
C ILE A 41 -24.10 -17.47 15.30
N LYS A 42 -23.84 -17.25 16.60
CA LYS A 42 -23.85 -15.90 17.20
C LYS A 42 -22.76 -15.01 16.64
N ILE A 43 -21.57 -15.54 16.34
CA ILE A 43 -20.53 -14.82 15.59
C ILE A 43 -21.06 -14.36 14.23
N SER A 44 -21.68 -15.27 13.47
CA SER A 44 -22.24 -14.97 12.15
C SER A 44 -23.37 -13.92 12.19
N GLN A 45 -24.09 -13.85 13.30
CA GLN A 45 -25.13 -12.84 13.58
C GLN A 45 -24.56 -11.52 14.15
N ASN A 46 -23.23 -11.42 14.30
CA ASN A 46 -22.53 -10.31 14.95
C ASN A 46 -22.95 -10.08 16.43
N ASN A 47 -23.48 -11.11 17.10
CA ASN A 47 -23.80 -11.09 18.53
C ASN A 47 -22.61 -11.65 19.32
N LEU A 48 -21.55 -10.84 19.42
CA LEU A 48 -20.25 -11.29 19.94
C LEU A 48 -20.27 -11.58 21.43
N ASP A 49 -21.12 -10.91 22.23
CA ASP A 49 -21.20 -11.14 23.68
C ASP A 49 -21.89 -12.47 24.03
N GLU A 50 -22.95 -12.83 23.30
CA GLU A 50 -23.58 -14.13 23.46
C GLU A 50 -22.66 -15.26 22.95
N ALA A 51 -21.93 -15.03 21.86
CA ALA A 51 -20.94 -15.96 21.35
C ALA A 51 -19.84 -16.25 22.38
N GLU A 52 -19.28 -15.20 22.98
CA GLU A 52 -18.26 -15.31 24.05
C GLU A 52 -18.78 -16.16 25.21
N LYS A 53 -19.99 -15.88 25.71
CA LYS A 53 -20.58 -16.61 26.81
C LYS A 53 -20.73 -18.11 26.49
N LEU A 54 -21.31 -18.44 25.34
CA LEU A 54 -21.56 -19.82 24.94
C LEU A 54 -20.28 -20.61 24.72
N ILE A 55 -19.27 -20.03 24.08
CA ILE A 55 -18.01 -20.71 23.82
C ILE A 55 -17.18 -20.84 25.11
N THR A 56 -17.23 -19.84 26.01
CA THR A 56 -16.60 -19.92 27.33
C THR A 56 -17.24 -21.02 28.16
N GLU A 57 -18.56 -21.16 28.13
CA GLU A 57 -19.27 -22.25 28.78
C GLU A 57 -18.86 -23.62 28.20
N ALA A 58 -18.78 -23.75 26.86
CA ALA A 58 -18.25 -24.96 26.20
C ALA A 58 -16.84 -25.31 26.68
N LEU A 59 -15.95 -24.32 26.79
CA LEU A 59 -14.58 -24.50 27.29
C LEU A 59 -14.51 -24.84 28.78
N SER A 60 -15.50 -24.47 29.59
CA SER A 60 -15.57 -24.89 30.98
C SER A 60 -15.86 -26.40 31.14
N ILE A 61 -16.62 -26.95 30.18
CA ILE A 61 -17.00 -28.37 30.14
C ILE A 61 -15.90 -29.22 29.50
N LYS A 62 -15.39 -28.78 28.34
CA LYS A 62 -14.37 -29.49 27.59
C LYS A 62 -13.27 -28.55 27.08
N LYS A 63 -12.01 -28.84 27.39
CA LYS A 63 -10.86 -28.18 26.79
C LYS A 63 -10.65 -28.72 25.38
N ASP A 64 -10.83 -27.86 24.37
CA ASP A 64 -10.79 -28.26 22.97
C ASP A 64 -10.14 -27.16 22.14
N ALA A 65 -9.17 -27.49 21.28
CA ALA A 65 -8.43 -26.56 20.47
C ALA A 65 -9.35 -25.70 19.59
N TYR A 66 -10.33 -26.34 18.95
CA TYR A 66 -11.29 -25.68 18.09
C TYR A 66 -12.20 -24.68 18.83
N PHE A 67 -12.51 -24.96 20.09
CA PHE A 67 -13.29 -24.01 20.91
C PHE A 67 -12.46 -22.78 21.28
N TYR A 68 -11.15 -22.97 21.57
CA TYR A 68 -10.23 -21.86 21.79
C TYR A 68 -10.08 -20.98 20.54
N GLU A 69 -9.95 -21.59 19.35
CA GLU A 69 -9.92 -20.86 18.07
C GLU A 69 -11.17 -20.00 17.86
N ASN A 70 -12.34 -20.56 18.17
CA ASN A 70 -13.60 -19.84 18.02
C ASN A 70 -13.73 -18.70 19.04
N LEU A 71 -13.26 -18.87 20.26
CA LEU A 71 -13.22 -17.81 21.26
C LEU A 71 -12.24 -16.70 20.86
N ALA A 72 -11.07 -17.07 20.35
CA ALA A 72 -10.10 -16.11 19.81
C ALA A 72 -10.72 -15.29 18.66
N ARG A 73 -11.45 -15.94 17.75
CA ARG A 73 -12.18 -15.24 16.67
C ARG A 73 -13.19 -14.22 17.19
N VAL A 74 -13.87 -14.48 18.30
CA VAL A 74 -14.77 -13.50 18.94
C VAL A 74 -14.01 -12.24 19.31
N TYR A 75 -12.82 -12.39 19.95
CA TYR A 75 -12.01 -11.25 20.34
C TYR A 75 -11.34 -10.55 19.15
N GLU A 76 -10.99 -11.28 18.09
CA GLU A 76 -10.56 -10.70 16.82
C GLU A 76 -11.62 -9.74 16.24
N TYR A 77 -12.88 -10.18 16.19
CA TYR A 77 -14.00 -9.33 15.74
C TYR A 77 -14.29 -8.13 16.68
N LYS A 78 -14.07 -8.32 17.99
CA LYS A 78 -14.11 -7.22 18.96
C LYS A 78 -12.90 -6.28 18.84
N LYS A 79 -11.87 -6.63 18.06
CA LYS A 79 -10.55 -5.96 17.97
C LYS A 79 -9.82 -5.88 19.32
N ASP A 80 -10.13 -6.78 20.23
CA ASP A 80 -9.44 -6.95 21.53
C ASP A 80 -8.33 -7.99 21.38
N TYR A 81 -7.25 -7.56 20.72
CA TYR A 81 -6.11 -8.44 20.41
C TYR A 81 -5.37 -8.90 21.69
N GLU A 82 -5.40 -8.11 22.75
CA GLU A 82 -4.77 -8.48 24.03
C GLU A 82 -5.47 -9.70 24.65
N THR A 83 -6.81 -9.71 24.67
CA THR A 83 -7.58 -10.83 25.18
C THR A 83 -7.53 -12.03 24.23
N GLU A 84 -7.54 -11.81 22.88
CA GLU A 84 -7.31 -12.85 21.87
C GLU A 84 -6.01 -13.63 22.16
N ILE A 85 -4.90 -12.91 22.40
CA ILE A 85 -3.60 -13.49 22.73
C ILE A 85 -3.68 -14.34 24.00
N LYS A 86 -4.27 -13.79 25.09
CA LYS A 86 -4.42 -14.51 26.36
C LYS A 86 -5.19 -15.82 26.21
N VAL A 87 -6.26 -15.82 25.39
CA VAL A 87 -7.05 -17.02 25.08
C VAL A 87 -6.22 -18.06 24.34
N LEU A 88 -5.44 -17.65 23.34
CA LEU A 88 -4.60 -18.56 22.55
C LEU A 88 -3.38 -19.07 23.33
N GLU A 89 -2.75 -18.22 24.14
CA GLU A 89 -1.67 -18.66 25.05
C GLU A 89 -2.19 -19.68 26.09
N LYS A 90 -3.45 -19.50 26.55
CA LYS A 90 -4.10 -20.47 27.44
C LYS A 90 -4.39 -21.79 26.70
N ALA A 91 -4.85 -21.71 25.44
CA ALA A 91 -5.02 -22.91 24.62
C ALA A 91 -3.74 -23.74 24.57
N CYS A 92 -2.58 -23.11 24.35
CA CYS A 92 -1.29 -23.80 24.31
C CYS A 92 -0.87 -24.48 25.63
N LYS A 93 -1.51 -24.14 26.75
CA LYS A 93 -1.30 -24.78 28.07
C LYS A 93 -2.30 -25.88 28.35
N ASP A 94 -3.55 -25.70 27.90
CA ASP A 94 -4.68 -26.56 28.26
C ASP A 94 -4.84 -27.76 27.30
N VAL A 95 -4.38 -27.61 26.03
CA VAL A 95 -4.48 -28.68 25.02
C VAL A 95 -3.14 -28.88 24.31
N ASN A 96 -2.99 -30.01 23.61
CA ASN A 96 -1.84 -30.23 22.74
C ASN A 96 -1.99 -29.29 21.53
N CYS A 97 -1.23 -28.18 21.54
CA CYS A 97 -1.33 -27.16 20.51
C CYS A 97 -0.91 -27.68 19.14
N GLU A 98 -1.84 -27.63 18.22
CA GLU A 98 -1.62 -27.86 16.79
C GLU A 98 -1.10 -26.61 16.09
N PHE A 99 -0.67 -26.74 14.85
CA PHE A 99 -0.06 -25.62 14.12
C PHE A 99 -1.03 -24.45 13.91
N GLU A 100 -2.34 -24.73 13.81
CA GLU A 100 -3.39 -23.71 13.65
C GLU A 100 -3.39 -22.69 14.78
N ILE A 101 -3.31 -23.13 16.02
CA ILE A 101 -3.30 -22.21 17.17
C ILE A 101 -2.07 -21.30 17.14
N TYR A 102 -0.88 -21.85 16.85
CA TYR A 102 0.33 -21.03 16.73
C TYR A 102 0.24 -20.05 15.55
N PHE A 103 -0.39 -20.46 14.46
CA PHE A 103 -0.62 -19.57 13.31
C PHE A 103 -1.55 -18.40 13.67
N ILE A 104 -2.68 -18.68 14.35
CA ILE A 104 -3.62 -17.62 14.77
C ILE A 104 -2.98 -16.73 15.83
N LEU A 105 -2.24 -17.31 16.78
CA LEU A 105 -1.50 -16.57 17.80
C LEU A 105 -0.47 -15.62 17.16
N ALA A 106 0.22 -16.06 16.10
CA ALA A 106 1.15 -15.20 15.37
C ALA A 106 0.43 -14.02 14.70
N LEU A 107 -0.76 -14.24 14.14
CA LEU A 107 -1.58 -13.16 13.58
C LEU A 107 -2.04 -12.17 14.67
N ALA A 108 -2.48 -12.68 15.82
CA ALA A 108 -2.91 -11.86 16.96
C ALA A 108 -1.76 -11.01 17.48
N TYR A 109 -0.57 -11.59 17.69
CA TYR A 109 0.63 -10.83 18.08
C TYR A 109 0.99 -9.75 17.05
N LYS A 110 0.92 -10.06 15.74
CA LYS A 110 1.17 -9.06 14.69
C LYS A 110 0.21 -7.88 14.79
N LYS A 111 -1.09 -8.13 14.98
CA LYS A 111 -2.11 -7.09 15.14
C LYS A 111 -1.90 -6.27 16.41
N ASN A 112 -1.40 -6.90 17.46
CA ASN A 112 -1.07 -6.25 18.73
C ASN A 112 0.33 -5.62 18.75
N ILE A 113 1.01 -5.52 17.59
CA ILE A 113 2.32 -4.88 17.42
C ILE A 113 3.45 -5.61 18.21
N GLU A 114 3.25 -6.88 18.56
CA GLU A 114 4.23 -7.74 19.24
C GLU A 114 4.99 -8.60 18.21
N TYR A 115 5.73 -7.96 17.32
CA TYR A 115 6.30 -8.60 16.13
C TYR A 115 7.30 -9.72 16.42
N GLU A 116 8.14 -9.61 17.47
CA GLU A 116 9.06 -10.66 17.86
C GLU A 116 8.35 -11.94 18.33
N LYS A 117 7.23 -11.78 19.04
CA LYS A 117 6.41 -12.92 19.46
C LYS A 117 5.67 -13.51 18.26
N SER A 118 5.20 -12.66 17.34
CA SER A 118 4.60 -13.11 16.08
C SER A 118 5.57 -13.97 15.27
N GLU A 119 6.83 -13.53 15.08
CA GLU A 119 7.87 -14.32 14.41
C GLU A 119 8.04 -15.69 15.06
N LYS A 120 8.22 -15.74 16.39
CA LYS A 120 8.39 -17.00 17.15
C LYS A 120 7.19 -17.94 16.99
N ALA A 121 5.98 -17.41 17.02
CA ALA A 121 4.77 -18.21 16.87
C ALA A 121 4.63 -18.77 15.43
N TYR A 122 4.94 -17.98 14.39
CA TYR A 122 4.98 -18.50 13.01
C TYR A 122 6.04 -19.58 12.83
N LEU A 123 7.23 -19.40 13.39
CA LEU A 123 8.29 -20.41 13.33
C LEU A 123 7.84 -21.71 14.02
N LYS A 124 7.15 -21.59 15.17
CA LYS A 124 6.60 -22.75 15.87
C LYS A 124 5.51 -23.45 15.05
N ALA A 125 4.64 -22.71 14.40
CA ALA A 125 3.66 -23.28 13.48
C ALA A 125 4.33 -24.03 12.31
N LEU A 126 5.44 -23.51 11.75
CA LEU A 126 6.20 -24.19 10.69
C LEU A 126 6.97 -25.43 11.19
N GLU A 127 7.42 -25.46 12.44
CA GLU A 127 7.98 -26.69 13.02
C GLU A 127 6.95 -27.82 13.05
N LEU A 128 5.69 -27.49 13.36
CA LEU A 128 4.60 -28.46 13.43
C LEU A 128 4.05 -28.83 12.03
N ASN A 129 4.00 -27.88 11.12
CA ASN A 129 3.60 -28.11 9.73
C ASN A 129 4.53 -27.36 8.74
N PRO A 130 5.66 -27.99 8.35
CA PRO A 130 6.63 -27.37 7.45
C PRO A 130 6.11 -27.07 6.04
N LYS A 131 4.98 -27.66 5.63
CA LYS A 131 4.34 -27.46 4.33
C LYS A 131 3.16 -26.50 4.38
N SER A 132 3.01 -25.74 5.46
CA SER A 132 1.95 -24.71 5.54
C SER A 132 2.33 -23.49 4.70
N GLU A 133 1.82 -23.45 3.47
CA GLU A 133 2.02 -22.32 2.55
C GLU A 133 1.56 -20.99 3.17
N LYS A 134 0.36 -20.99 3.82
CA LYS A 134 -0.17 -19.81 4.51
C LYS A 134 0.76 -19.27 5.60
N THR A 135 1.43 -20.16 6.35
CA THR A 135 2.36 -19.75 7.42
C THR A 135 3.66 -19.19 6.84
N CYS A 136 4.22 -19.86 5.82
CA CYS A 136 5.38 -19.36 5.10
C CYS A 136 5.13 -17.96 4.52
N PHE A 137 3.97 -17.76 3.87
CA PHE A 137 3.59 -16.49 3.25
C PHE A 137 3.43 -15.37 4.30
N ASN A 138 2.74 -15.65 5.40
CA ASN A 138 2.53 -14.65 6.44
C ASN A 138 3.83 -14.28 7.17
N LEU A 139 4.70 -15.25 7.41
CA LEU A 139 6.03 -14.99 7.99
C LEU A 139 6.91 -14.19 7.03
N ALA A 140 6.91 -14.51 5.74
CA ALA A 140 7.63 -13.74 4.73
C ALA A 140 7.10 -12.29 4.65
N SER A 141 5.79 -12.12 4.71
CA SER A 141 5.14 -10.80 4.73
C SER A 141 5.48 -10.02 6.01
N LEU A 142 5.59 -10.70 7.16
CA LEU A 142 6.06 -10.08 8.40
C LEU A 142 7.51 -9.60 8.25
N TYR A 143 8.39 -10.38 7.64
CA TYR A 143 9.77 -9.94 7.40
C TYR A 143 9.87 -8.76 6.43
N LEU A 144 9.02 -8.68 5.39
CA LEU A 144 8.93 -7.47 4.57
C LEU A 144 8.52 -6.26 5.40
N PHE A 145 7.50 -6.44 6.25
CA PHE A 145 7.02 -5.38 7.14
C PHE A 145 8.12 -4.92 8.12
N LEU A 146 8.92 -5.84 8.64
CA LEU A 146 10.04 -5.55 9.55
C LEU A 146 11.33 -5.11 8.82
N ASN A 147 11.24 -4.74 7.56
CA ASN A 147 12.39 -4.33 6.74
C ASN A 147 13.54 -5.36 6.70
N ASN A 148 13.21 -6.64 6.73
CA ASN A 148 14.15 -7.76 6.55
C ASN A 148 13.88 -8.50 5.23
N PRO A 149 14.22 -7.88 4.08
CA PRO A 149 13.89 -8.45 2.77
C PRO A 149 14.64 -9.76 2.47
N GLN A 150 15.79 -10.00 3.06
CA GLN A 150 16.55 -11.23 2.87
C GLN A 150 15.79 -12.44 3.41
N LYS A 151 15.32 -12.36 4.66
CA LYS A 151 14.46 -13.41 5.25
C LYS A 151 13.12 -13.52 4.50
N ALA A 152 12.52 -12.38 4.09
CA ALA A 152 11.29 -12.41 3.31
C ALA A 152 11.45 -13.21 2.01
N ILE A 153 12.53 -12.95 1.25
CA ILE A 153 12.86 -13.68 0.01
C ILE A 153 13.04 -15.18 0.30
N GLU A 154 13.74 -15.53 1.40
CA GLU A 154 13.93 -16.94 1.79
C GLU A 154 12.57 -17.64 1.98
N TYR A 155 11.67 -17.05 2.77
CA TYR A 155 10.39 -17.69 3.09
C TYR A 155 9.40 -17.67 1.92
N PHE A 156 9.40 -16.63 1.07
CA PHE A 156 8.63 -16.68 -0.18
C PHE A 156 9.13 -17.77 -1.13
N LYS A 157 10.44 -18.03 -1.19
CA LYS A 157 10.98 -19.17 -1.96
C LYS A 157 10.49 -20.50 -1.40
N LYS A 158 10.42 -20.65 -0.07
CA LYS A 158 9.82 -21.86 0.56
C LYS A 158 8.34 -22.02 0.18
N CYS A 159 7.56 -20.94 0.07
CA CYS A 159 6.20 -21.02 -0.47
C CYS A 159 6.21 -21.57 -1.91
N LEU A 160 7.14 -21.13 -2.75
CA LEU A 160 7.22 -21.57 -4.16
C LEU A 160 7.76 -23.01 -4.29
N GLU A 161 8.44 -23.56 -3.28
CA GLU A 161 8.77 -25.00 -3.22
C GLU A 161 7.50 -25.85 -3.03
N ILE A 162 6.47 -25.29 -2.34
CA ILE A 162 5.18 -25.95 -2.12
C ILE A 162 4.28 -25.75 -3.33
N ASN A 163 4.16 -24.50 -3.83
CA ASN A 163 3.33 -24.12 -4.96
C ASN A 163 4.12 -23.22 -5.94
N PRO A 164 4.81 -23.80 -6.94
CA PRO A 164 5.76 -23.07 -7.80
C PRO A 164 5.14 -21.98 -8.67
N ASN A 165 3.84 -22.02 -8.90
CA ASN A 165 3.13 -21.11 -9.81
C ASN A 165 2.23 -20.10 -9.09
N ASP A 166 2.36 -19.95 -7.79
CA ASP A 166 1.57 -18.99 -7.04
C ASP A 166 1.93 -17.56 -7.43
N LYS A 167 0.99 -16.91 -8.12
CA LYS A 167 1.16 -15.55 -8.64
C LYS A 167 1.21 -14.49 -7.55
N GLU A 168 0.55 -14.75 -6.44
CA GLU A 168 0.57 -13.85 -5.30
C GLU A 168 1.93 -13.88 -4.62
N VAL A 169 2.45 -15.08 -4.36
CA VAL A 169 3.80 -15.27 -3.80
C VAL A 169 4.86 -14.64 -4.71
N LEU A 170 4.80 -14.88 -6.03
CA LEU A 170 5.74 -14.29 -6.99
C LEU A 170 5.69 -12.76 -6.96
N TYR A 171 4.50 -12.16 -6.87
CA TYR A 171 4.37 -10.72 -6.74
C TYR A 171 5.00 -10.19 -5.44
N PHE A 172 4.70 -10.78 -4.28
CA PHE A 172 5.30 -10.34 -3.01
C PHE A 172 6.81 -10.58 -2.96
N LEU A 173 7.29 -11.65 -3.57
CA LEU A 173 8.71 -11.92 -3.73
C LEU A 173 9.41 -10.81 -4.54
N SER A 174 8.74 -10.23 -5.56
CA SER A 174 9.28 -9.09 -6.30
C SER A 174 9.54 -7.88 -5.42
N LEU A 175 8.66 -7.61 -4.43
CA LEU A 175 8.84 -6.51 -3.49
C LEU A 175 10.08 -6.71 -2.61
N GLY A 176 10.37 -7.95 -2.24
CA GLY A 176 11.61 -8.32 -1.54
C GLY A 176 12.84 -8.03 -2.40
N TYR A 177 12.82 -8.43 -3.67
CA TYR A 177 13.93 -8.18 -4.61
C TYR A 177 14.14 -6.69 -4.87
N PHE A 178 13.09 -5.89 -5.01
CA PHE A 178 13.22 -4.45 -5.12
C PHE A 178 13.91 -3.82 -3.90
N ARG A 179 13.57 -4.29 -2.69
CA ARG A 179 14.20 -3.79 -1.46
C ARG A 179 15.70 -4.12 -1.34
N VAL A 180 16.14 -5.22 -1.92
CA VAL A 180 17.58 -5.58 -2.00
C VAL A 180 18.25 -5.05 -3.27
N LYS A 181 17.57 -4.19 -4.04
CA LYS A 181 18.04 -3.58 -5.29
C LYS A 181 18.34 -4.58 -6.42
N ASP A 182 17.80 -5.80 -6.35
CA ASP A 182 17.81 -6.73 -7.48
C ASP A 182 16.62 -6.44 -8.42
N TYR A 183 16.78 -5.39 -9.22
CA TYR A 183 15.72 -4.92 -10.12
C TYR A 183 15.47 -5.85 -11.29
N GLU A 184 16.48 -6.58 -11.74
CA GLU A 184 16.34 -7.54 -12.84
C GLU A 184 15.36 -8.65 -12.45
N THR A 185 15.57 -9.26 -11.28
CA THR A 185 14.68 -10.29 -10.76
C THR A 185 13.35 -9.71 -10.31
N GLY A 186 13.40 -8.55 -9.63
CA GLY A 186 12.21 -7.85 -9.12
C GLY A 186 11.22 -7.49 -10.21
N THR A 187 11.65 -6.82 -11.30
CA THR A 187 10.77 -6.44 -12.40
C THR A 187 10.15 -7.64 -13.10
N LYS A 188 10.91 -8.72 -13.29
CA LYS A 188 10.41 -9.98 -13.89
C LYS A 188 9.27 -10.58 -13.06
N PHE A 189 9.44 -10.70 -11.75
CA PHE A 189 8.40 -11.27 -10.88
C PHE A 189 7.24 -10.29 -10.68
N PHE A 190 7.48 -8.99 -10.75
CA PHE A 190 6.45 -7.95 -10.62
C PHE A 190 5.36 -8.03 -11.70
N GLU A 191 5.66 -8.61 -12.85
CA GLU A 191 4.66 -8.86 -13.92
C GLU A 191 3.52 -9.78 -13.46
N ASN A 192 3.71 -10.58 -12.40
CA ASN A 192 2.64 -11.40 -11.83
C ASN A 192 1.51 -10.59 -11.19
N ARG A 193 1.70 -9.27 -10.95
CA ARG A 193 0.63 -8.36 -10.53
C ARG A 193 -0.54 -8.36 -11.52
N LEU A 194 -0.27 -8.55 -12.82
CA LEU A 194 -1.28 -8.56 -13.88
C LEU A 194 -2.25 -9.75 -13.80
N CYS A 195 -1.85 -10.80 -13.10
CA CYS A 195 -2.66 -12.00 -12.89
C CYS A 195 -3.45 -11.99 -11.58
N ARG A 196 -3.23 -10.98 -10.72
CA ARG A 196 -3.97 -10.82 -9.48
C ARG A 196 -5.31 -10.19 -9.79
N GLY A 197 -6.40 -10.88 -9.55
CA GLY A 197 -7.77 -10.36 -9.73
C GLY A 197 -8.15 -9.22 -8.78
N THR A 198 -7.18 -8.57 -8.14
CA THR A 198 -7.36 -7.51 -7.16
C THR A 198 -6.93 -6.16 -7.71
N ALA A 199 -7.58 -5.17 -7.28
CA ALA A 199 -7.59 -3.71 -7.34
C ALA A 199 -6.31 -2.92 -7.74
N ILE A 200 -5.22 -3.52 -8.16
CA ILE A 200 -4.10 -2.79 -8.78
C ILE A 200 -4.47 -2.41 -10.23
N THR A 201 -5.28 -3.23 -10.84
CA THR A 201 -6.04 -2.89 -12.04
C THR A 201 -7.43 -2.43 -11.60
N SER A 202 -7.47 -1.47 -10.69
CA SER A 202 -8.67 -1.02 -9.97
C SER A 202 -9.75 -0.42 -10.88
N GLN A 203 -9.66 -0.74 -12.14
CA GLN A 203 -10.74 -0.45 -13.03
C GLN A 203 -10.92 -1.66 -13.91
N GLU A 204 -11.98 -2.24 -13.65
CA GLU A 204 -12.80 -3.22 -14.34
C GLU A 204 -12.54 -3.43 -15.82
N VAL A 205 -11.62 -2.68 -16.41
CA VAL A 205 -11.77 -2.41 -17.81
C VAL A 205 -10.66 -2.94 -18.65
N THR A 206 -9.44 -2.84 -18.21
CA THR A 206 -8.50 -2.59 -19.29
C THR A 206 -7.81 -3.83 -19.79
N TYR A 207 -7.24 -4.62 -18.89
CA TYR A 207 -6.30 -5.65 -19.34
C TYR A 207 -6.92 -6.79 -20.18
N PRO A 208 -8.04 -7.43 -19.76
CA PRO A 208 -8.64 -8.49 -20.56
C PRO A 208 -9.20 -8.02 -21.92
N HIS A 209 -9.73 -6.80 -21.99
CA HIS A 209 -10.25 -6.22 -23.23
C HIS A 209 -9.13 -5.83 -24.18
N LEU A 210 -8.06 -5.26 -23.67
CA LEU A 210 -6.88 -4.89 -24.46
C LEU A 210 -6.20 -6.11 -25.07
N LEU A 211 -6.07 -7.22 -24.32
CA LEU A 211 -5.54 -8.47 -24.86
C LEU A 211 -6.35 -9.03 -26.02
N LYS A 212 -7.66 -8.74 -26.09
CA LYS A 212 -8.48 -9.15 -27.24
C LYS A 212 -8.26 -8.26 -28.45
N LYS A 213 -7.86 -7.00 -28.26
CA LYS A 213 -7.65 -6.04 -29.35
C LYS A 213 -6.27 -6.16 -29.96
N ALA A 214 -5.23 -6.21 -29.13
CA ALA A 214 -3.84 -6.24 -29.57
C ALA A 214 -2.97 -7.03 -28.57
N PRO A 215 -1.81 -7.57 -28.99
CA PRO A 215 -0.91 -8.29 -28.10
C PRO A 215 -0.20 -7.34 -27.12
N LEU A 216 0.11 -7.87 -25.93
CA LEU A 216 1.02 -7.22 -25.00
C LEU A 216 2.42 -7.15 -25.62
N TRP A 217 3.03 -5.97 -25.63
CA TRP A 217 4.41 -5.81 -26.05
C TRP A 217 5.36 -6.48 -25.06
N LYS A 218 6.28 -7.30 -25.58
CA LYS A 218 7.24 -8.08 -24.79
C LYS A 218 8.70 -7.71 -25.05
N GLY A 219 8.94 -6.59 -25.78
CA GLY A 219 10.28 -6.09 -26.08
C GLY A 219 10.78 -6.36 -27.49
N GLU A 220 9.95 -6.99 -28.37
CA GLU A 220 10.23 -7.12 -29.80
C GLU A 220 10.31 -5.76 -30.49
N ASP A 221 10.86 -5.71 -31.70
CA ASP A 221 10.91 -4.49 -32.51
C ASP A 221 9.49 -4.00 -32.86
N ILE A 222 9.23 -2.74 -32.54
CA ILE A 222 7.97 -2.03 -32.79
C ILE A 222 8.19 -0.69 -33.48
N SER A 223 9.33 -0.52 -34.17
CA SER A 223 9.72 0.75 -34.82
C SER A 223 8.72 1.23 -35.89
N ASP A 224 7.93 0.31 -36.45
CA ASP A 224 6.87 0.60 -37.42
C ASP A 224 5.45 0.63 -36.82
N LYS A 225 5.31 0.41 -35.48
CA LYS A 225 4.04 0.19 -34.80
C LYS A 225 3.61 1.35 -33.90
N THR A 226 2.31 1.38 -33.63
CA THR A 226 1.70 2.24 -32.61
C THR A 226 1.64 1.49 -31.29
N LEU A 227 2.30 2.03 -30.25
CA LEU A 227 2.27 1.53 -28.90
C LEU A 227 1.24 2.31 -28.05
N TYR A 228 0.31 1.59 -27.43
CA TYR A 228 -0.60 2.14 -26.44
C TYR A 228 -0.12 1.80 -25.02
N THR A 229 0.16 2.82 -24.21
CA THR A 229 0.51 2.64 -22.78
C THR A 229 -0.48 3.35 -21.88
N TYR A 230 -0.79 2.76 -20.74
CA TYR A 230 -1.88 3.20 -19.87
C TYR A 230 -1.55 3.03 -18.39
N TYR A 231 -2.17 3.88 -17.55
CA TYR A 231 -2.01 3.81 -16.11
C TYR A 231 -2.62 2.54 -15.50
N GLU A 232 -2.08 2.09 -14.38
CA GLU A 232 -2.56 0.93 -13.63
C GLU A 232 -2.46 1.10 -12.10
N ALA A 233 -1.90 2.19 -11.63
CA ALA A 233 -1.68 2.46 -10.20
C ALA A 233 -1.94 3.94 -9.87
N GLY A 234 -1.39 4.43 -8.76
CA GLY A 234 -1.57 5.81 -8.32
C GLY A 234 -0.86 6.87 -9.17
N PHE A 235 -1.20 8.13 -8.95
CA PHE A 235 -0.55 9.27 -9.63
C PHE A 235 0.97 9.28 -9.46
N GLY A 236 1.45 8.91 -8.25
CA GLY A 236 2.89 8.86 -7.97
C GLY A 236 3.62 7.86 -8.87
N ASP A 237 3.00 6.71 -9.14
CA ASP A 237 3.56 5.69 -10.04
C ASP A 237 3.68 6.21 -11.47
N MET A 238 2.65 6.85 -11.98
CA MET A 238 2.68 7.44 -13.31
C MET A 238 3.74 8.53 -13.43
N ILE A 239 3.85 9.41 -12.43
CA ILE A 239 4.88 10.46 -12.38
C ILE A 239 6.26 9.83 -12.35
N MET A 240 6.49 8.84 -11.46
CA MET A 240 7.79 8.18 -11.31
C MET A 240 8.24 7.49 -12.59
N PHE A 241 7.34 6.76 -13.26
CA PHE A 241 7.66 6.00 -14.47
C PHE A 241 7.61 6.84 -15.76
N ALA A 242 7.12 8.08 -15.71
CA ALA A 242 7.14 8.99 -16.86
C ALA A 242 8.55 9.24 -17.39
N ARG A 243 9.59 9.03 -16.57
CA ARG A 243 11.01 9.08 -16.97
C ARG A 243 11.37 8.16 -18.15
N TYR A 244 10.60 7.10 -18.37
CA TYR A 244 10.84 6.14 -19.45
C TYR A 244 10.14 6.51 -20.76
N ILE A 245 9.27 7.51 -20.79
CA ILE A 245 8.54 7.93 -21.99
C ILE A 245 9.49 8.25 -23.15
N PRO A 246 10.60 8.98 -22.97
CA PRO A 246 11.53 9.24 -24.06
C PRO A 246 12.15 7.97 -24.67
N GLU A 247 12.32 6.91 -23.88
CA GLU A 247 12.84 5.64 -24.38
C GLU A 247 11.78 4.86 -25.15
N LEU A 248 10.50 4.96 -24.78
CA LEU A 248 9.40 4.38 -25.55
C LEU A 248 9.22 5.07 -26.89
N GLN A 249 9.32 6.42 -26.94
CA GLN A 249 9.22 7.20 -28.17
C GLN A 249 10.28 6.82 -29.20
N LYS A 250 11.48 6.44 -28.77
CA LYS A 250 12.55 5.97 -29.66
C LYS A 250 12.30 4.59 -30.24
N ARG A 251 11.40 3.80 -29.67
CA ARG A 251 11.19 2.38 -30.03
C ARG A 251 9.97 2.14 -30.89
N CYS A 252 9.01 3.05 -30.92
CA CYS A 252 7.78 2.90 -31.68
C CYS A 252 7.59 4.02 -32.70
N LYS A 253 6.81 3.74 -33.72
CA LYS A 253 6.43 4.75 -34.73
C LYS A 253 5.56 5.85 -34.12
N LYS A 254 4.65 5.45 -33.22
CA LYS A 254 3.70 6.33 -32.55
C LYS A 254 3.47 5.87 -31.14
N LEU A 255 3.47 6.80 -30.18
CA LEU A 255 3.20 6.52 -28.78
C LEU A 255 1.90 7.16 -28.34
N LEU A 256 0.96 6.35 -27.88
CA LEU A 256 -0.29 6.75 -27.26
C LEU A 256 -0.15 6.54 -25.75
N ILE A 257 -0.43 7.56 -24.95
CA ILE A 257 -0.35 7.49 -23.49
C ILE A 257 -1.71 7.80 -22.89
N LYS A 258 -2.22 6.89 -22.05
CA LYS A 258 -3.41 7.09 -21.25
C LYS A 258 -3.02 7.24 -19.77
N PRO A 259 -2.75 8.44 -19.28
CA PRO A 259 -2.59 8.71 -17.86
C PRO A 259 -3.96 8.84 -17.18
N GLN A 260 -3.97 8.99 -15.85
CA GLN A 260 -5.15 9.51 -15.14
C GLN A 260 -5.42 10.94 -15.61
N LYS A 261 -6.69 11.34 -15.62
CA LYS A 261 -7.16 12.65 -16.13
C LYS A 261 -6.38 13.82 -15.55
N GLU A 262 -6.08 13.78 -14.27
CA GLU A 262 -5.39 14.84 -13.53
C GLU A 262 -3.92 15.02 -13.95
N LEU A 263 -3.32 14.02 -14.62
CA LEU A 263 -1.96 14.05 -15.16
C LEU A 263 -1.91 14.40 -16.65
N SER A 264 -3.04 14.37 -17.36
CA SER A 264 -3.07 14.50 -18.83
C SER A 264 -2.41 15.79 -19.30
N GLN A 265 -2.70 16.93 -18.68
CA GLN A 265 -2.13 18.20 -19.11
C GLN A 265 -0.62 18.29 -18.79
N LEU A 266 -0.19 17.80 -17.64
CA LEU A 266 1.24 17.75 -17.31
C LEU A 266 2.02 16.91 -18.33
N PHE A 267 1.45 15.79 -18.78
CA PHE A 267 2.10 14.92 -19.77
C PHE A 267 2.14 15.58 -21.16
N ARG A 268 1.08 16.27 -21.60
CA ARG A 268 1.10 17.05 -22.85
C ARG A 268 2.16 18.15 -22.83
N ASP A 269 2.29 18.83 -21.68
CA ASP A 269 3.25 19.92 -21.53
C ASP A 269 4.71 19.39 -21.61
N ASN A 270 4.97 18.13 -21.24
CA ASN A 270 6.32 17.56 -21.14
C ASN A 270 6.68 16.55 -22.25
N PHE A 271 5.70 15.95 -22.92
CA PHE A 271 5.92 14.94 -23.95
C PHE A 271 5.13 15.27 -25.23
N PRO A 272 5.48 16.37 -25.92
CA PRO A 272 4.71 16.87 -27.07
C PRO A 272 4.67 15.89 -28.25
N ASP A 273 5.65 14.98 -28.36
CA ASP A 273 5.72 13.99 -29.42
C ASP A 273 4.92 12.70 -29.10
N ALA A 274 4.20 12.66 -27.98
CA ALA A 274 3.30 11.58 -27.63
C ALA A 274 1.84 12.05 -27.65
N ASP A 275 0.96 11.18 -28.15
CA ASP A 275 -0.48 11.46 -28.10
C ASP A 275 -1.03 11.11 -26.71
N VAL A 276 -1.29 12.11 -25.89
CA VAL A 276 -1.90 11.94 -24.57
C VAL A 276 -3.41 11.87 -24.68
N MET A 277 -3.99 10.72 -24.34
CA MET A 277 -5.42 10.43 -24.47
C MET A 277 -6.17 10.80 -23.18
N ASP A 278 -7.32 11.44 -23.31
CA ASP A 278 -8.22 11.75 -22.19
C ASP A 278 -9.17 10.57 -21.90
N LEU A 279 -9.58 9.83 -22.94
CA LEU A 279 -10.48 8.68 -22.85
C LEU A 279 -9.74 7.37 -23.05
N PHE A 280 -10.26 6.27 -22.53
CA PHE A 280 -9.80 4.93 -22.88
C PHE A 280 -10.11 4.64 -24.35
N TYR A 281 -9.36 3.71 -24.96
CA TYR A 281 -9.50 3.37 -26.38
C TYR A 281 -10.92 2.89 -26.76
N GLU A 282 -11.66 2.29 -25.83
CA GLU A 282 -13.03 1.81 -26.02
C GLU A 282 -14.03 2.95 -26.28
N GLU A 283 -13.73 4.13 -25.75
CA GLU A 283 -14.56 5.33 -25.88
C GLU A 283 -14.16 6.17 -27.10
N GLY A 284 -12.99 5.91 -27.66
CA GLY A 284 -12.48 6.58 -28.85
C GLY A 284 -11.96 5.56 -29.87
N ASN A 285 -12.27 5.72 -31.15
CA ASN A 285 -11.82 4.89 -32.27
C ASN A 285 -10.29 4.94 -32.49
N THR A 286 -9.51 4.63 -31.45
CA THR A 286 -8.06 4.72 -31.51
C THR A 286 -7.47 3.34 -31.79
N ASP A 287 -6.78 3.20 -32.91
CA ASP A 287 -6.09 1.97 -33.28
C ASP A 287 -4.65 1.98 -32.75
N PHE A 288 -4.22 0.81 -32.27
CA PHE A 288 -2.85 0.54 -31.86
C PHE A 288 -2.50 -0.92 -32.18
N ASP A 289 -1.22 -1.17 -32.38
CA ASP A 289 -0.71 -2.48 -32.78
C ASP A 289 -0.31 -3.35 -31.60
N VAL A 290 0.21 -2.72 -30.54
CA VAL A 290 0.63 -3.36 -29.29
C VAL A 290 0.31 -2.47 -28.10
N HIS A 291 0.18 -3.07 -26.92
CA HIS A 291 -0.05 -2.30 -25.71
C HIS A 291 0.89 -2.69 -24.57
N LEU A 292 1.04 -1.79 -23.57
CA LEU A 292 1.89 -2.00 -22.40
C LEU A 292 1.32 -1.28 -21.17
N PRO A 293 1.08 -1.98 -20.04
CA PRO A 293 0.84 -1.34 -18.76
C PRO A 293 2.05 -0.51 -18.33
N PHE A 294 1.83 0.66 -17.77
CA PHE A 294 2.90 1.63 -17.51
C PHE A 294 3.99 1.12 -16.57
N LEU A 295 3.61 0.32 -15.56
CA LEU A 295 4.58 -0.25 -14.62
C LEU A 295 5.38 -1.44 -15.18
N SER A 296 5.04 -1.94 -16.38
CA SER A 296 5.82 -2.99 -17.07
C SER A 296 6.99 -2.43 -17.90
N ILE A 297 7.08 -1.11 -18.05
CA ILE A 297 8.11 -0.47 -18.90
C ILE A 297 9.54 -0.91 -18.54
N PRO A 298 9.98 -0.88 -17.26
CA PRO A 298 11.35 -1.28 -16.92
C PRO A 298 11.67 -2.72 -17.29
N TYR A 299 10.70 -3.64 -17.10
CA TYR A 299 10.86 -5.04 -17.46
C TYR A 299 11.02 -5.23 -18.96
N VAL A 300 10.12 -4.65 -19.75
CA VAL A 300 10.11 -4.80 -21.21
C VAL A 300 11.32 -4.12 -21.86
N LEU A 301 11.79 -2.99 -21.31
CA LEU A 301 13.02 -2.35 -21.74
C LEU A 301 14.28 -3.09 -21.27
N GLY A 302 14.16 -4.13 -20.46
CA GLY A 302 15.29 -4.88 -19.90
C GLY A 302 16.21 -4.03 -19.02
N LEU A 303 15.64 -3.07 -18.28
CA LEU A 303 16.41 -2.19 -17.43
C LEU A 303 16.95 -2.93 -16.21
N LYS A 304 18.25 -2.82 -15.99
CA LYS A 304 18.97 -3.49 -14.92
C LYS A 304 19.74 -2.48 -14.07
N ASN A 305 19.87 -2.78 -12.78
CA ASN A 305 20.69 -2.00 -11.87
C ASN A 305 20.42 -0.48 -11.99
N ASP A 306 21.45 0.33 -12.07
CA ASP A 306 21.35 1.79 -12.09
C ASP A 306 20.59 2.37 -13.29
N LYS A 307 20.43 1.59 -14.37
CA LYS A 307 19.67 2.04 -15.55
C LYS A 307 18.17 2.19 -15.28
N ILE A 308 17.65 1.56 -14.23
CA ILE A 308 16.25 1.74 -13.82
C ILE A 308 16.01 3.17 -13.29
N PHE A 309 17.06 3.86 -12.83
CA PHE A 309 16.98 5.22 -12.29
C PHE A 309 17.30 6.31 -13.32
N MET A 310 17.30 6.00 -14.61
CA MET A 310 17.58 6.99 -15.67
C MET A 310 16.77 8.27 -15.44
N HIS A 311 17.34 9.41 -15.82
CA HIS A 311 16.73 10.73 -15.64
C HIS A 311 16.38 11.04 -14.17
N HIS A 312 17.27 10.70 -13.23
CA HIS A 312 17.09 10.91 -11.80
C HIS A 312 17.21 12.38 -11.37
N ASP A 313 17.74 13.25 -12.22
CA ASP A 313 17.92 14.70 -11.99
C ASP A 313 16.60 15.50 -12.23
N LYS A 314 16.10 15.51 -13.45
CA LYS A 314 14.86 16.21 -13.82
C LYS A 314 14.33 15.67 -15.15
N TYR A 315 13.01 15.41 -15.22
CA TYR A 315 12.32 14.99 -16.45
C TYR A 315 10.91 15.57 -16.62
N LEU A 316 10.40 16.30 -15.62
CA LEU A 316 9.17 17.09 -15.72
C LEU A 316 9.40 18.55 -15.38
N SER A 317 8.59 19.42 -15.98
CA SER A 317 8.64 20.88 -15.76
C SER A 317 7.25 21.47 -15.84
N ALA A 318 7.09 22.64 -15.24
CA ALA A 318 5.89 23.45 -15.39
C ALA A 318 6.02 24.44 -16.56
N THR A 319 4.91 24.83 -17.15
CA THR A 319 4.87 25.85 -18.19
C THR A 319 5.05 27.26 -17.60
N PRO A 320 5.66 28.22 -18.33
CA PRO A 320 5.94 29.57 -17.84
C PRO A 320 4.69 30.35 -17.39
N ASP A 321 3.55 30.15 -18.02
CA ASP A 321 2.29 30.77 -17.68
C ASP A 321 1.77 30.35 -16.30
N LYS A 322 1.84 29.04 -15.97
CA LYS A 322 1.45 28.50 -14.68
C LYS A 322 2.40 28.93 -13.57
N ILE A 323 3.72 28.96 -13.83
CA ILE A 323 4.74 29.48 -12.90
C ILE A 323 4.40 30.95 -12.56
N LYS A 324 4.19 31.77 -13.59
CA LYS A 324 3.84 33.20 -13.44
C LYS A 324 2.53 33.41 -12.69
N TYR A 325 1.51 32.61 -12.97
CA TYR A 325 0.22 32.67 -12.29
C TYR A 325 0.39 32.50 -10.77
N PHE A 326 1.06 31.44 -10.34
CA PHE A 326 1.27 31.20 -8.91
C PHE A 326 2.19 32.24 -8.28
N LYS A 327 3.26 32.67 -8.99
CA LYS A 327 4.19 33.70 -8.50
C LYS A 327 3.42 34.99 -8.16
N GLN A 328 2.58 35.44 -9.07
CA GLN A 328 1.83 36.69 -8.88
C GLN A 328 0.78 36.60 -7.79
N LYS A 329 0.17 35.44 -7.61
CA LYS A 329 -0.93 35.27 -6.66
C LYS A 329 -0.46 35.00 -5.23
N TYR A 330 0.59 34.18 -5.04
CA TYR A 330 0.95 33.64 -3.73
C TYR A 330 2.37 33.94 -3.27
N PHE A 331 3.30 34.19 -4.16
CA PHE A 331 4.73 34.20 -3.84
C PHE A 331 5.37 35.59 -3.94
N ASN A 332 4.65 36.61 -3.42
CA ASN A 332 5.10 38.01 -3.43
C ASN A 332 5.86 38.37 -2.15
N ASN A 333 6.77 37.54 -1.69
CA ASN A 333 7.60 37.78 -0.52
C ASN A 333 9.00 37.17 -0.72
N ASP A 334 9.98 37.65 0.06
CA ASP A 334 11.37 37.21 0.00
C ASP A 334 11.71 36.13 1.06
N LYS A 335 10.69 35.59 1.75
CA LYS A 335 10.89 34.53 2.74
C LYS A 335 11.24 33.21 2.04
N PHE A 336 11.92 32.32 2.77
CA PHE A 336 12.14 30.94 2.35
C PHE A 336 10.79 30.19 2.34
N LYS A 337 10.44 29.61 1.21
CA LYS A 337 9.11 29.07 0.92
C LYS A 337 9.10 27.55 1.04
N ILE A 338 8.32 27.02 1.98
CA ILE A 338 8.19 25.57 2.19
C ILE A 338 6.76 25.15 1.85
N ALA A 339 6.60 24.25 0.90
CA ALA A 339 5.32 23.58 0.64
C ALA A 339 5.23 22.28 1.45
N ILE A 340 4.12 22.08 2.16
CA ILE A 340 3.90 20.88 2.99
C ILE A 340 2.70 20.06 2.52
N LYS A 341 2.82 18.72 2.65
CA LYS A 341 1.73 17.76 2.44
C LYS A 341 1.85 16.62 3.44
N TRP A 342 0.79 16.36 4.22
CA TRP A 342 0.85 15.47 5.38
C TRP A 342 0.22 14.10 5.16
N GLN A 343 -0.59 13.93 4.11
CA GLN A 343 -1.15 12.62 3.78
C GLN A 343 -1.42 12.45 2.28
N GLY A 344 -1.40 11.19 1.83
CA GLY A 344 -1.88 10.75 0.54
C GLY A 344 -3.28 10.13 0.64
N ASN A 345 -3.61 9.19 -0.25
CA ASN A 345 -4.82 8.39 -0.20
C ASN A 345 -4.76 7.42 0.99
N THR A 346 -5.73 7.52 1.90
CA THR A 346 -5.80 6.72 3.14
C THR A 346 -6.45 5.36 2.95
N TYR A 347 -7.10 5.12 1.82
CA TYR A 347 -7.82 3.87 1.56
C TYR A 347 -6.92 2.63 1.59
N TYR A 348 -5.68 2.76 1.11
CA TYR A 348 -4.76 1.63 1.00
C TYR A 348 -3.66 1.61 2.07
N GLU A 349 -3.27 2.75 2.64
CA GLU A 349 -2.11 2.87 3.53
C GLU A 349 -2.32 3.96 4.58
N THR A 350 -2.84 3.56 5.74
CA THR A 350 -3.06 4.45 6.89
C THR A 350 -1.78 4.90 7.56
N ASP A 351 -0.70 4.12 7.45
CA ASP A 351 0.59 4.41 8.11
C ASP A 351 1.30 5.65 7.56
N ARG A 352 0.85 6.16 6.39
CA ARG A 352 1.39 7.39 5.76
C ARG A 352 0.67 8.66 6.19
N VAL A 353 -0.35 8.54 7.04
CA VAL A 353 -1.06 9.71 7.57
C VAL A 353 -0.22 10.33 8.67
N ILE A 354 0.15 11.59 8.47
CA ILE A 354 0.86 12.37 9.47
C ILE A 354 -0.13 13.38 10.04
N ASN A 355 -0.30 13.40 11.35
CA ASN A 355 -1.08 14.48 11.96
C ASN A 355 -0.42 15.81 11.63
N VAL A 356 -1.18 16.74 11.05
CA VAL A 356 -0.69 18.04 10.58
C VAL A 356 -0.03 18.85 11.72
N GLU A 357 -0.42 18.66 12.96
CA GLU A 357 0.20 19.28 14.13
C GLU A 357 1.66 18.86 14.32
N ALA A 358 2.06 17.70 13.80
CA ALA A 358 3.44 17.25 13.83
C ALA A 358 4.39 18.19 13.04
N PHE A 359 3.85 18.95 12.09
CA PHE A 359 4.61 19.96 11.32
C PHE A 359 4.89 21.24 12.11
N SER A 360 4.39 21.38 13.34
CA SER A 360 4.59 22.59 14.16
C SER A 360 6.04 23.09 14.26
N PRO A 361 7.08 22.24 14.32
CA PRO A 361 8.46 22.74 14.34
C PRO A 361 8.88 23.56 13.11
N LEU A 362 8.18 23.40 11.98
CA LEU A 362 8.45 24.19 10.76
C LEU A 362 7.85 25.59 10.82
N PHE A 363 6.78 25.78 11.60
CA PHE A 363 6.06 27.06 11.66
C PHE A 363 6.81 28.13 12.46
N ASP A 364 7.75 27.69 13.29
CA ASP A 364 8.60 28.57 14.12
C ASP A 364 9.94 28.89 13.48
N LEU A 365 10.21 28.37 12.24
CA LEU A 365 11.46 28.67 11.55
C LEU A 365 11.53 30.17 11.15
N PRO A 366 12.66 30.85 11.46
CA PRO A 366 12.79 32.27 11.11
C PRO A 366 12.79 32.46 9.60
N ASN A 367 12.33 33.61 9.16
CA ASN A 367 12.33 34.02 7.74
C ASN A 367 11.71 32.98 6.77
N THR A 368 10.77 32.16 7.24
CA THR A 368 10.07 31.16 6.42
C THR A 368 8.63 31.52 6.19
N LYS A 369 8.08 31.03 5.08
CA LYS A 369 6.64 31.06 4.80
C LYS A 369 6.21 29.65 4.41
N ILE A 370 5.18 29.15 5.10
CA ILE A 370 4.64 27.81 4.88
C ILE A 370 3.43 27.90 3.94
N TYR A 371 3.38 26.94 3.03
CA TYR A 371 2.30 26.76 2.07
C TYR A 371 1.73 25.35 2.17
N SER A 372 0.43 25.22 2.29
CA SER A 372 -0.24 23.93 2.20
C SER A 372 -0.42 23.52 0.74
N ALA A 373 0.02 22.32 0.39
CA ALA A 373 -0.26 21.67 -0.88
C ALA A 373 -1.12 20.40 -0.68
N GLN A 374 -1.83 20.30 0.46
CA GLN A 374 -2.73 19.20 0.76
C GLN A 374 -4.01 19.31 -0.06
N THR A 375 -4.33 18.24 -0.80
CA THR A 375 -5.54 18.10 -1.61
C THR A 375 -6.37 16.92 -1.12
N PHE A 376 -7.67 16.92 -1.37
CA PHE A 376 -8.61 15.86 -1.01
C PHE A 376 -8.63 15.57 0.51
N GLU A 377 -8.47 14.31 0.90
CA GLU A 377 -8.48 13.87 2.29
C GLU A 377 -7.47 14.66 3.14
N GLY A 378 -7.87 15.09 4.32
CA GLY A 378 -7.04 15.88 5.26
C GLY A 378 -6.92 17.36 4.93
N ALA A 379 -7.52 17.85 3.82
CA ALA A 379 -7.49 19.26 3.49
C ALA A 379 -8.25 20.12 4.53
N GLU A 380 -9.25 19.55 5.20
CA GLU A 380 -10.01 20.21 6.28
C GLU A 380 -9.16 20.46 7.53
N GLU A 381 -8.11 19.70 7.77
CA GLU A 381 -7.20 19.92 8.90
C GLU A 381 -6.41 21.22 8.75
N PHE A 382 -6.25 21.71 7.53
CA PHE A 382 -5.64 23.00 7.24
C PHE A 382 -6.35 24.15 8.00
N ILE A 383 -7.67 24.11 8.11
CA ILE A 383 -8.46 25.15 8.79
C ILE A 383 -7.99 25.36 10.22
N LYS A 384 -7.70 24.25 10.92
CA LYS A 384 -7.22 24.30 12.32
C LYS A 384 -5.85 24.97 12.45
N LEU A 385 -5.01 24.86 11.41
CA LEU A 385 -3.69 25.47 11.38
C LEU A 385 -3.73 26.93 10.95
N ALA A 386 -4.58 27.28 9.97
CA ALA A 386 -4.67 28.62 9.42
C ALA A 386 -5.06 29.66 10.45
N ASP A 387 -5.85 29.25 11.48
CA ASP A 387 -6.24 30.15 12.58
C ASP A 387 -5.07 30.42 13.54
N LYS A 388 -4.08 29.53 13.60
CA LYS A 388 -2.96 29.61 14.54
C LYS A 388 -1.66 30.09 13.92
N TYR A 389 -1.41 29.73 12.66
CA TYR A 389 -0.16 29.98 11.96
C TYR A 389 -0.39 30.67 10.63
N ASP A 390 0.59 31.49 10.19
CA ASP A 390 0.57 32.16 8.88
C ASP A 390 0.89 31.16 7.75
N ILE A 391 -0.08 30.29 7.43
CA ILE A 391 0.00 29.28 6.36
C ILE A 391 -0.92 29.69 5.20
N THR A 392 -0.44 29.54 4.00
CA THR A 392 -1.20 29.82 2.77
C THR A 392 -1.59 28.54 2.06
N ASP A 393 -2.87 28.37 1.74
CA ASP A 393 -3.37 27.21 1.00
C ASP A 393 -3.22 27.42 -0.52
N LEU A 394 -2.43 26.56 -1.15
CA LEU A 394 -2.26 26.53 -2.62
C LEU A 394 -3.27 25.62 -3.30
N SER A 395 -3.83 24.64 -2.58
CA SER A 395 -4.64 23.55 -3.14
C SER A 395 -5.90 24.03 -3.85
N LYS A 396 -6.43 25.19 -3.45
CA LYS A 396 -7.61 25.83 -4.04
C LYS A 396 -7.47 26.12 -5.54
N ASP A 397 -6.24 26.27 -6.03
CA ASP A 397 -5.94 26.55 -7.42
C ASP A 397 -5.34 25.34 -8.16
N PHE A 398 -5.27 24.17 -7.53
CA PHE A 398 -4.80 22.95 -8.18
C PHE A 398 -5.91 22.32 -9.02
N LYS A 399 -5.99 22.71 -10.29
CA LYS A 399 -6.95 22.14 -11.24
C LYS A 399 -6.52 20.73 -11.68
N ASP A 400 -5.23 20.55 -11.84
CA ASP A 400 -4.55 19.30 -12.20
C ASP A 400 -3.06 19.38 -11.80
N PHE A 401 -2.28 18.32 -12.06
CA PHE A 401 -0.86 18.28 -11.70
C PHE A 401 0.01 19.29 -12.46
N SER A 402 -0.42 19.83 -13.58
CA SER A 402 0.32 20.90 -14.27
C SER A 402 0.26 22.23 -13.51
N TYR A 403 -0.85 22.50 -12.83
CA TYR A 403 -0.97 23.63 -11.90
C TYR A 403 -0.17 23.40 -10.64
N THR A 404 -0.22 22.18 -10.09
CA THR A 404 0.64 21.81 -8.95
C THR A 404 2.12 22.02 -9.27
N ALA A 405 2.57 21.61 -10.47
CA ALA A 405 3.92 21.85 -10.93
C ALA A 405 4.26 23.34 -11.01
N GLY A 406 3.33 24.17 -11.51
CA GLY A 406 3.47 25.63 -11.57
C GLY A 406 3.66 26.26 -10.17
N ALA A 407 2.96 25.76 -9.17
CA ALA A 407 3.14 26.20 -7.79
C ALA A 407 4.51 25.76 -7.22
N LEU A 408 4.89 24.48 -7.43
CA LEU A 408 6.15 23.94 -6.92
C LEU A 408 7.39 24.62 -7.48
N GLU A 409 7.35 25.17 -8.70
CA GLU A 409 8.49 25.94 -9.21
C GLU A 409 8.79 27.20 -8.38
N ASN A 410 7.82 27.73 -7.67
CA ASN A 410 7.95 28.94 -6.85
C ASN A 410 8.31 28.66 -5.38
N VAL A 411 8.47 27.40 -4.97
CA VAL A 411 8.88 27.07 -3.60
C VAL A 411 10.35 26.65 -3.55
N ASP A 412 10.97 26.84 -2.40
CA ASP A 412 12.37 26.53 -2.18
C ASP A 412 12.56 25.09 -1.68
N LEU A 413 11.57 24.57 -0.94
CA LEU A 413 11.59 23.22 -0.37
C LEU A 413 10.19 22.63 -0.35
N VAL A 414 10.06 21.34 -0.67
CA VAL A 414 8.86 20.54 -0.47
C VAL A 414 9.08 19.58 0.69
N ILE A 415 8.13 19.46 1.63
CA ILE A 415 8.14 18.44 2.69
C ILE A 415 6.83 17.68 2.61
N SER A 416 6.92 16.39 2.32
CA SER A 416 5.72 15.59 2.03
C SER A 416 5.80 14.20 2.67
N SER A 417 4.65 13.67 3.08
CA SER A 417 4.52 12.22 3.24
C SER A 417 4.80 11.52 1.91
N ASP A 418 4.94 10.20 1.90
CA ASP A 418 5.03 9.39 0.67
C ASP A 418 3.75 9.58 -0.17
N SER A 419 3.80 10.47 -1.14
CA SER A 419 2.64 10.92 -1.92
C SER A 419 3.04 11.31 -3.35
N SER A 420 2.05 11.49 -4.22
CA SER A 420 2.26 11.96 -5.59
C SER A 420 2.95 13.33 -5.68
N LEU A 421 2.78 14.20 -4.67
CA LEU A 421 3.48 15.49 -4.59
C LEU A 421 5.00 15.31 -4.46
N ALA A 422 5.42 14.35 -3.63
CA ALA A 422 6.83 14.01 -3.45
C ALA A 422 7.46 13.52 -4.77
N HIS A 423 6.75 12.64 -5.49
CA HIS A 423 7.18 12.17 -6.81
C HIS A 423 7.24 13.31 -7.84
N LEU A 424 6.27 14.22 -7.82
CA LEU A 424 6.29 15.39 -8.72
C LEU A 424 7.46 16.33 -8.40
N ALA A 425 7.70 16.63 -7.14
CA ALA A 425 8.85 17.45 -6.73
C ALA A 425 10.17 16.82 -7.17
N GLY A 426 10.36 15.52 -6.95
CA GLY A 426 11.53 14.79 -7.41
C GLY A 426 11.69 14.79 -8.93
N ALA A 427 10.61 14.52 -9.68
CA ALA A 427 10.59 14.54 -11.14
C ALA A 427 10.91 15.92 -11.73
N MET A 428 10.62 17.00 -10.99
CA MET A 428 10.96 18.37 -11.34
C MET A 428 12.36 18.81 -10.87
N GLY A 429 13.10 17.95 -10.18
CA GLY A 429 14.39 18.30 -9.59
C GLY A 429 14.30 19.31 -8.44
N LYS A 430 13.14 19.46 -7.81
CA LYS A 430 12.92 20.38 -6.69
C LYS A 430 13.44 19.77 -5.39
N PRO A 431 14.13 20.57 -4.53
CA PRO A 431 14.50 20.12 -3.20
C PRO A 431 13.27 19.57 -2.46
N CYS A 432 13.35 18.31 -2.05
CA CYS A 432 12.22 17.66 -1.38
C CYS A 432 12.70 16.77 -0.22
N ILE A 433 11.98 16.84 0.89
CA ILE A 433 12.10 15.91 2.01
C ILE A 433 10.87 15.02 2.02
N ILE A 434 11.09 13.71 1.95
CA ILE A 434 10.02 12.72 2.08
C ILE A 434 10.04 12.14 3.47
N LEU A 435 8.89 12.19 4.13
CA LEU A 435 8.65 11.62 5.45
C LEU A 435 8.08 10.22 5.27
N LEU A 436 8.81 9.23 5.74
CA LEU A 436 8.46 7.82 5.56
C LEU A 436 8.07 7.20 6.90
N PRO A 437 7.00 6.36 6.95
CA PRO A 437 6.70 5.56 8.13
C PRO A 437 7.80 4.52 8.38
N TYR A 438 7.75 3.84 9.52
CA TYR A 438 8.65 2.74 9.84
C TYR A 438 8.60 1.64 8.76
N ASN A 439 7.39 1.25 8.35
CA ASN A 439 7.17 0.35 7.23
C ASN A 439 6.91 1.16 5.96
N TYR A 440 7.93 1.37 5.17
CA TYR A 440 7.87 2.16 3.95
C TYR A 440 7.78 1.31 2.68
N ASN A 441 7.37 1.93 1.60
CA ASN A 441 7.23 1.28 0.30
C ASN A 441 8.60 0.87 -0.28
N TRP A 442 8.64 -0.20 -1.08
CA TRP A 442 9.83 -0.72 -1.74
C TRP A 442 10.62 0.33 -2.54
N ARG A 443 9.96 1.38 -3.02
CA ARG A 443 10.57 2.46 -3.81
C ARG A 443 11.66 3.21 -3.05
N TRP A 444 11.56 3.28 -1.73
CA TRP A 444 12.43 4.14 -0.92
C TRP A 444 13.63 3.40 -0.33
N HIS A 445 13.85 2.15 -0.71
CA HIS A 445 14.99 1.29 -0.31
C HIS A 445 15.33 1.29 1.19
N MET A 446 16.36 0.52 1.54
CA MET A 446 16.84 0.43 2.92
C MET A 446 17.84 1.54 3.30
N ASP A 447 18.35 2.28 2.33
CA ASP A 447 19.20 3.42 2.60
C ASP A 447 18.44 4.51 3.36
N LEU A 448 19.04 5.04 4.43
CA LEU A 448 18.36 5.94 5.35
C LEU A 448 18.30 7.39 4.86
N THR A 449 19.12 7.77 3.90
CA THR A 449 19.28 9.19 3.54
C THR A 449 19.24 9.46 2.05
N HIS A 450 19.66 8.51 1.24
CA HIS A 450 19.77 8.65 -0.22
C HIS A 450 18.53 8.12 -0.93
N CYS A 451 18.12 8.81 -1.98
CA CYS A 451 17.04 8.42 -2.87
C CYS A 451 17.59 8.14 -4.26
N ASP A 452 17.62 6.88 -4.67
CA ASP A 452 18.12 6.50 -6.00
C ASP A 452 17.24 7.01 -7.15
N TRP A 453 15.96 7.30 -6.87
CA TRP A 453 15.00 7.77 -7.88
C TRP A 453 15.15 9.25 -8.22
N TYR A 454 15.62 10.08 -7.29
CA TYR A 454 15.65 11.53 -7.44
C TYR A 454 16.82 12.15 -6.68
N ASP A 455 17.72 12.82 -7.37
CA ASP A 455 18.89 13.49 -6.77
C ASP A 455 18.51 14.61 -5.79
N SER A 456 17.37 15.26 -6.03
CA SER A 456 16.89 16.38 -5.23
C SER A 456 16.16 15.98 -3.94
N VAL A 457 15.99 14.67 -3.69
CA VAL A 457 15.16 14.13 -2.60
C VAL A 457 16.01 13.61 -1.44
N LYS A 458 15.67 14.03 -0.23
CA LYS A 458 16.17 13.46 1.03
C LYS A 458 15.08 12.67 1.73
N LEU A 459 15.45 11.53 2.31
CA LEU A 459 14.53 10.65 3.02
C LEU A 459 14.70 10.80 4.52
N PHE A 460 13.59 10.97 5.24
CA PHE A 460 13.53 10.90 6.69
C PHE A 460 12.55 9.82 7.09
N ARG A 461 12.99 8.88 7.92
CA ARG A 461 12.24 7.69 8.30
C ARG A 461 11.92 7.68 9.77
N LEU A 462 10.68 7.36 10.06
CA LEU A 462 10.20 7.16 11.42
C LEU A 462 10.90 5.94 12.04
N GLY A 463 11.49 6.11 13.21
CA GLY A 463 12.00 5.00 14.01
C GLY A 463 10.85 4.19 14.60
N GLU A 464 11.14 2.94 15.04
CA GLU A 464 10.11 2.00 15.56
C GLU A 464 9.24 2.57 16.68
N LYS A 465 9.82 3.41 17.53
CA LYS A 465 9.14 4.03 18.68
C LYS A 465 9.13 5.56 18.62
N GLU A 466 9.48 6.12 17.48
CA GLU A 466 9.57 7.55 17.28
C GLU A 466 8.21 8.12 16.84
N SER A 467 7.85 9.28 17.36
CA SER A 467 6.68 10.02 16.91
C SER A 467 6.99 10.88 15.68
N TRP A 468 5.96 11.18 14.88
CA TRP A 468 6.08 12.09 13.75
C TRP A 468 6.60 13.48 14.14
N LYS A 469 6.27 13.95 15.35
CA LYS A 469 6.78 15.24 15.86
C LYS A 469 8.28 15.21 16.13
N GLU A 470 8.79 14.15 16.78
CA GLU A 470 10.24 13.98 16.99
C GLU A 470 11.01 13.88 15.68
N LEU A 471 10.44 13.19 14.68
CA LEU A 471 11.03 13.16 13.34
C LEU A 471 11.03 14.57 12.73
N MET A 472 9.95 15.33 12.86
CA MET A 472 9.86 16.69 12.33
C MET A 472 10.83 17.66 13.03
N ASP A 473 11.07 17.50 14.31
CA ASP A 473 12.10 18.26 15.05
C ASP A 473 13.51 18.01 14.46
N LYS A 474 13.79 16.79 14.03
CA LYS A 474 15.04 16.46 13.32
C LYS A 474 15.09 17.13 11.94
N VAL A 475 13.98 17.05 11.19
CA VAL A 475 13.85 17.68 9.86
C VAL A 475 14.10 19.19 9.96
N ALA A 476 13.42 19.88 10.89
CA ALA A 476 13.54 21.33 11.06
C ALA A 476 14.97 21.78 11.32
N LYS A 477 15.77 20.99 12.09
CA LYS A 477 17.18 21.26 12.36
C LYS A 477 18.10 21.16 11.11
N THR A 478 17.65 20.50 10.05
CA THR A 478 18.44 20.38 8.80
C THR A 478 18.17 21.51 7.83
N ILE A 479 17.10 22.28 8.03
CA ILE A 479 16.72 23.39 7.15
C ILE A 479 17.56 24.60 7.54
N ARG A 480 18.36 25.05 6.58
CA ARG A 480 19.15 26.28 6.70
C ARG A 480 18.48 27.36 5.87
N VAL A 481 17.98 28.38 6.52
CA VAL A 481 17.31 29.55 5.93
C VAL A 481 18.26 30.72 5.86
#